data_e13b436f2e6456c2a68d94dfeb083866
#
_entry.id   e13b436f2e6456c2a68d94dfeb083866
#
_cell.length_a   1.000
_cell.length_b   1.000
_cell.length_c   1.000
_cell.angle_alpha   90.00
_cell.angle_beta   90.00
_cell.angle_gamma   90.00
#
_symmetry.space_group_name_H-M   'P 1'
#
loop_
_entity.id
_entity.type
_entity.pdbx_description
1 polymer ?
#
loop_
_entity_poly.entity_id
_entity_poly.type
_entity_poly.pdbx_seq_one_letter_code
_entity_poly.pdbx_strand_id
1 'polypeptide(L)'
;MKTAIILVGNIRTWEECKYSFIETFAHLNPDIFVSTYNLQYDHHPHIKGKIQDFDDCLLTNEHIVSMFNGFNVKGFCIEKDVNISEDLKRMNSNMSDLEICYRQYRKFNIGIQMMKHFEKEGNYDCVIKTRCDLIYEKFDLNDLHNNIIIDSGNVFPNDCIFISNRDSMVSISNIMLNEFFEFKNKESNQNPPHGLLQGAIRQCGLTVQSQKIMNCVIRKGSKREYY
;
A
#
# COMPACT_ATOMS: atom_id res chain seq x y z
N MET A 1 -7.80 -19.92 7.55
CA MET A 1 -7.95 -18.48 7.37
C MET A 1 -7.61 -18.16 5.91
N LYS A 2 -8.57 -17.63 5.15
CA LYS A 2 -8.36 -17.21 3.75
C LYS A 2 -7.79 -15.79 3.73
N THR A 3 -6.59 -15.62 3.15
CA THR A 3 -5.86 -14.36 3.20
C THR A 3 -5.78 -13.71 1.83
N ALA A 4 -6.03 -12.40 1.76
CA ALA A 4 -5.75 -11.57 0.60
C ALA A 4 -4.59 -10.62 0.90
N ILE A 5 -3.69 -10.44 -0.06
CA ILE A 5 -2.65 -9.41 -0.02
C ILE A 5 -2.90 -8.40 -1.12
N ILE A 6 -3.04 -7.14 -0.73
CA ILE A 6 -3.16 -6.00 -1.63
C ILE A 6 -1.79 -5.33 -1.73
N LEU A 7 -1.09 -5.58 -2.83
CA LEU A 7 0.18 -4.95 -3.13
C LEU A 7 -0.04 -3.63 -3.88
N VAL A 8 0.44 -2.54 -3.31
CA VAL A 8 0.23 -1.20 -3.88
C VAL A 8 1.55 -0.48 -4.14
N GLY A 9 1.54 0.42 -5.11
CA GLY A 9 2.67 1.29 -5.43
C GLY A 9 3.62 0.72 -6.49
N ASN A 10 4.81 1.27 -6.56
CA ASN A 10 5.82 0.85 -7.53
C ASN A 10 6.46 -0.48 -7.15
N ILE A 11 6.72 -1.31 -8.14
CA ILE A 11 7.31 -2.66 -7.94
C ILE A 11 8.79 -2.73 -8.34
N ARG A 12 9.43 -1.60 -8.49
CA ARG A 12 10.81 -1.40 -8.99
C ARG A 12 11.91 -2.14 -8.22
N THR A 13 11.69 -2.43 -6.94
CA THR A 13 12.66 -3.11 -6.05
C THR A 13 12.17 -4.49 -5.62
N TRP A 14 11.25 -5.08 -6.37
CA TRP A 14 10.70 -6.40 -6.07
C TRP A 14 11.78 -7.48 -5.96
N GLU A 15 12.76 -7.46 -6.88
CA GLU A 15 13.81 -8.47 -6.90
C GLU A 15 14.66 -8.50 -5.62
N GLU A 16 14.87 -7.33 -5.01
CA GLU A 16 15.59 -7.19 -3.74
C GLU A 16 14.74 -7.60 -2.53
N CYS A 17 13.42 -7.46 -2.63
CA CYS A 17 12.50 -7.66 -1.51
C CYS A 17 11.79 -9.02 -1.54
N LYS A 18 11.72 -9.68 -2.70
CA LYS A 18 10.89 -10.88 -2.92
C LYS A 18 11.17 -12.03 -1.94
N TYR A 19 12.42 -12.26 -1.56
CA TYR A 19 12.75 -13.34 -0.64
C TYR A 19 12.16 -13.10 0.74
N SER A 20 12.27 -11.89 1.26
CA SER A 20 11.65 -11.50 2.52
C SER A 20 10.12 -11.61 2.46
N PHE A 21 9.51 -11.23 1.32
CA PHE A 21 8.08 -11.40 1.10
C PHE A 21 7.68 -12.88 1.11
N ILE A 22 8.42 -13.74 0.41
CA ILE A 22 8.16 -15.19 0.36
C ILE A 22 8.25 -15.80 1.77
N GLU A 23 9.35 -15.53 2.49
CA GLU A 23 9.57 -16.07 3.85
C GLU A 23 8.47 -15.65 4.82
N THR A 24 7.95 -14.43 4.65
CA THR A 24 6.95 -13.88 5.56
C THR A 24 5.53 -14.32 5.22
N PHE A 25 5.16 -14.43 3.94
CA PHE A 25 3.76 -14.58 3.55
C PHE A 25 3.42 -15.90 2.86
N ALA A 26 4.38 -16.67 2.34
CA ALA A 26 4.05 -17.89 1.57
C ALA A 26 3.28 -18.94 2.38
N HIS A 27 3.54 -19.03 3.69
CA HIS A 27 2.86 -19.98 4.57
C HIS A 27 1.34 -19.71 4.72
N LEU A 28 0.91 -18.46 4.41
CA LEU A 28 -0.51 -18.07 4.44
C LEU A 28 -1.25 -18.52 3.19
N ASN A 29 -0.55 -18.96 2.14
CA ASN A 29 -1.08 -19.28 0.82
C ASN A 29 -2.06 -18.20 0.31
N PRO A 30 -1.62 -16.91 0.22
CA PRO A 30 -2.51 -15.80 0.00
C PRO A 30 -2.94 -15.67 -1.46
N ASP A 31 -4.13 -15.15 -1.68
CA ASP A 31 -4.52 -14.57 -2.97
C ASP A 31 -3.93 -13.16 -3.08
N ILE A 32 -3.22 -12.86 -4.18
CA ILE A 32 -2.53 -11.59 -4.38
C ILE A 32 -3.28 -10.71 -5.40
N PHE A 33 -3.46 -9.45 -5.04
CA PHE A 33 -4.00 -8.39 -5.87
C PHE A 33 -2.97 -7.28 -6.02
N VAL A 34 -2.51 -7.02 -7.25
CA VAL A 34 -1.46 -6.02 -7.53
C VAL A 34 -2.07 -4.77 -8.14
N SER A 35 -1.88 -3.63 -7.50
CA SER A 35 -2.31 -2.34 -8.04
C SER A 35 -1.11 -1.39 -8.16
N THR A 36 -0.65 -1.14 -9.39
CA THR A 36 0.59 -0.42 -9.69
C THR A 36 0.43 0.55 -10.85
N TYR A 37 1.49 1.28 -11.16
CA TYR A 37 1.59 2.13 -12.34
C TYR A 37 2.45 1.47 -13.42
N ASN A 38 2.19 1.79 -14.69
CA ASN A 38 2.98 1.31 -15.81
C ASN A 38 4.40 1.89 -15.82
N LEU A 39 4.56 3.14 -15.35
CA LEU A 39 5.85 3.78 -15.18
C LEU A 39 6.39 3.54 -13.77
N GLN A 40 7.62 3.11 -13.68
CA GLN A 40 8.30 2.88 -12.42
C GLN A 40 9.18 4.09 -12.09
N TYR A 41 8.59 5.05 -11.38
CA TYR A 41 9.31 6.24 -10.95
C TYR A 41 10.14 6.00 -9.70
N ASP A 42 11.32 6.58 -9.67
CA ASP A 42 12.09 6.75 -8.43
C ASP A 42 11.99 8.20 -7.95
N HIS A 43 10.78 8.65 -7.71
CA HIS A 43 10.54 9.99 -7.21
C HIS A 43 10.45 9.96 -5.69
N HIS A 44 11.45 10.54 -5.02
CA HIS A 44 11.40 10.82 -3.60
C HIS A 44 11.18 12.32 -3.39
N PRO A 45 10.10 12.75 -2.73
CA PRO A 45 9.78 14.17 -2.56
C PRO A 45 10.86 14.95 -1.80
N HIS A 46 11.66 14.27 -0.97
CA HIS A 46 12.72 14.89 -0.18
C HIS A 46 14.10 14.88 -0.85
N ILE A 47 14.27 14.19 -1.98
CA ILE A 47 15.51 14.21 -2.75
C ILE A 47 15.36 15.22 -3.88
N LYS A 48 15.62 16.49 -3.59
CA LYS A 48 15.68 17.55 -4.59
C LYS A 48 16.80 17.24 -5.58
N GLY A 49 16.47 16.99 -6.85
CA GLY A 49 17.34 17.29 -7.94
C GLY A 49 17.95 16.17 -8.76
N LYS A 50 17.48 14.93 -8.72
CA LYS A 50 17.82 13.97 -9.77
C LYS A 50 16.60 13.07 -10.06
N ILE A 51 15.86 13.43 -11.11
CA ILE A 51 15.20 12.41 -11.93
C ILE A 51 16.38 11.64 -12.53
N GLN A 52 16.71 10.49 -11.97
CA GLN A 52 17.55 9.55 -12.70
C GLN A 52 16.63 8.97 -13.78
N ASP A 53 17.05 9.14 -15.03
CA ASP A 53 16.45 8.45 -16.17
C ASP A 53 16.53 6.94 -15.89
N PHE A 54 15.44 6.41 -15.38
CA PHE A 54 15.26 4.96 -15.36
C PHE A 54 14.86 4.58 -16.77
N ASP A 55 15.47 3.51 -17.27
CA ASP A 55 14.99 2.85 -18.46
C ASP A 55 13.47 2.81 -18.39
N ASP A 56 12.80 3.36 -19.41
CA ASP A 56 11.35 3.40 -19.58
C ASP A 56 10.77 1.98 -19.70
N CYS A 57 11.03 1.14 -18.71
CA CYS A 57 10.48 -0.19 -18.62
C CYS A 57 9.00 -0.07 -18.27
N LEU A 58 8.19 0.02 -19.33
CA LEU A 58 6.75 -0.11 -19.18
C LEU A 58 6.45 -1.50 -18.63
N LEU A 59 5.85 -1.54 -17.46
CA LEU A 59 5.32 -2.79 -16.92
C LEU A 59 4.19 -3.29 -17.80
N THR A 60 4.27 -4.57 -18.15
CA THR A 60 3.21 -5.29 -18.84
C THR A 60 2.57 -6.33 -17.92
N ASN A 61 1.47 -6.91 -18.38
CA ASN A 61 0.77 -7.97 -17.68
C ASN A 61 1.68 -9.20 -17.49
N GLU A 62 2.46 -9.52 -18.51
CA GLU A 62 3.40 -10.65 -18.51
C GLU A 62 4.51 -10.45 -17.48
N HIS A 63 4.98 -9.20 -17.31
CA HIS A 63 5.94 -8.85 -16.27
C HIS A 63 5.37 -9.14 -14.88
N ILE A 64 4.13 -8.72 -14.59
CA ILE A 64 3.49 -8.98 -13.28
C ILE A 64 3.37 -10.48 -13.03
N VAL A 65 2.86 -11.24 -13.99
CA VAL A 65 2.72 -12.70 -13.85
C VAL A 65 4.07 -13.37 -13.61
N SER A 66 5.11 -12.96 -14.33
CA SER A 66 6.46 -13.49 -14.17
C SER A 66 7.05 -13.15 -12.79
N MET A 67 6.91 -11.91 -12.34
CA MET A 67 7.46 -11.44 -11.05
C MET A 67 6.87 -12.18 -9.86
N PHE A 68 5.58 -12.50 -9.92
CA PHE A 68 4.87 -13.21 -8.84
C PHE A 68 4.69 -14.71 -9.13
N ASN A 69 5.57 -15.29 -9.96
CA ASN A 69 5.53 -16.73 -10.22
C ASN A 69 5.65 -17.52 -8.91
N GLY A 70 4.77 -18.50 -8.72
CA GLY A 70 4.66 -19.27 -7.48
C GLY A 70 3.63 -18.73 -6.48
N PHE A 71 3.06 -17.56 -6.73
CA PHE A 71 1.95 -17.02 -5.96
C PHE A 71 0.63 -17.07 -6.73
N ASN A 72 -0.47 -17.09 -6.00
CA ASN A 72 -1.81 -17.04 -6.57
C ASN A 72 -2.25 -15.60 -6.87
N VAL A 73 -1.76 -15.04 -7.98
CA VAL A 73 -2.17 -13.70 -8.43
C VAL A 73 -3.58 -13.79 -9.02
N LYS A 74 -4.57 -13.31 -8.29
CA LYS A 74 -5.99 -13.29 -8.70
C LYS A 74 -6.34 -12.09 -9.57
N GLY A 75 -5.69 -10.96 -9.34
CA GLY A 75 -5.98 -9.76 -10.10
C GLY A 75 -4.82 -8.76 -10.09
N PHE A 76 -4.71 -8.01 -11.16
CA PHE A 76 -3.78 -6.89 -11.23
C PHE A 76 -4.38 -5.74 -12.02
N CYS A 77 -4.01 -4.53 -11.64
CA CYS A 77 -4.34 -3.31 -12.33
C CYS A 77 -3.06 -2.47 -12.53
N ILE A 78 -2.69 -2.29 -13.78
CA ILE A 78 -1.57 -1.43 -14.18
C ILE A 78 -2.18 -0.15 -14.77
N GLU A 79 -2.19 0.92 -13.99
CA GLU A 79 -2.69 2.20 -14.51
C GLU A 79 -1.59 2.94 -15.26
N LYS A 80 -1.96 3.55 -16.38
CA LYS A 80 -1.12 4.60 -16.97
C LYS A 80 -0.99 5.74 -15.97
N ASP A 81 0.15 6.42 -15.99
CA ASP A 81 0.33 7.60 -15.15
C ASP A 81 -0.78 8.62 -15.46
N VAL A 82 -1.73 8.71 -14.57
CA VAL A 82 -2.84 9.63 -14.67
C VAL A 82 -2.37 10.97 -14.17
N ASN A 83 -2.49 12.00 -14.98
CA ASN A 83 -2.28 13.36 -14.55
C ASN A 83 -3.36 13.74 -13.53
N ILE A 84 -3.08 13.50 -12.26
CA ILE A 84 -3.98 13.81 -11.13
C ILE A 84 -4.02 15.34 -10.87
N SER A 85 -3.26 16.10 -11.65
CA SER A 85 -3.11 17.55 -11.44
C SER A 85 -4.45 18.30 -11.46
N GLU A 86 -5.46 17.81 -12.17
CA GLU A 86 -6.78 18.45 -12.17
C GLU A 86 -7.56 18.22 -10.87
N ASP A 87 -7.51 17.03 -10.33
CA ASP A 87 -8.13 16.75 -9.03
C ASP A 87 -7.40 17.49 -7.90
N LEU A 88 -6.07 17.58 -7.98
CA LEU A 88 -5.25 18.28 -7.00
C LEU A 88 -5.28 19.81 -7.15
N LYS A 89 -5.47 20.35 -8.35
CA LYS A 89 -5.69 21.79 -8.58
C LYS A 89 -6.88 22.33 -7.81
N ARG A 90 -7.91 21.49 -7.59
CA ARG A 90 -9.04 21.81 -6.73
C ARG A 90 -8.65 22.00 -5.26
N MET A 91 -7.48 21.54 -4.86
CA MET A 91 -7.00 21.56 -3.47
C MET A 91 -6.18 22.81 -3.14
N ASN A 92 -5.94 23.71 -4.06
CA ASN A 92 -5.21 24.99 -3.85
C ASN A 92 -3.85 24.81 -3.16
N SER A 93 -3.14 23.71 -3.41
CA SER A 93 -1.91 23.36 -2.69
C SER A 93 -0.75 23.03 -3.61
N ASN A 94 0.38 23.63 -3.34
CA ASN A 94 1.71 23.36 -3.94
C ASN A 94 2.36 22.05 -3.43
N MET A 95 1.59 20.97 -3.16
CA MET A 95 2.15 19.87 -2.38
C MET A 95 2.27 18.60 -3.22
N SER A 96 3.49 18.35 -3.72
CA SER A 96 3.90 17.08 -4.33
C SER A 96 3.60 15.86 -3.44
N ASP A 97 3.69 16.03 -2.12
CA ASP A 97 3.49 14.95 -1.15
C ASP A 97 2.05 14.46 -1.11
N LEU A 98 1.07 15.34 -1.31
CA LEU A 98 -0.35 14.96 -1.35
C LEU A 98 -0.68 14.12 -2.59
N GLU A 99 -0.06 14.42 -3.71
CA GLU A 99 -0.25 13.64 -4.93
C GLU A 99 0.20 12.19 -4.71
N ILE A 100 1.36 12.00 -4.10
CA ILE A 100 1.90 10.68 -3.79
C ILE A 100 0.96 9.91 -2.85
N CYS A 101 0.44 10.56 -1.81
CA CYS A 101 -0.50 9.96 -0.88
C CYS A 101 -1.82 9.58 -1.55
N TYR A 102 -2.39 10.48 -2.36
CA TYR A 102 -3.62 10.20 -3.10
C TYR A 102 -3.46 9.02 -4.04
N ARG A 103 -2.34 8.97 -4.80
CA ARG A 103 -2.01 7.86 -5.68
C ARG A 103 -1.95 6.54 -4.92
N GLN A 104 -1.36 6.52 -3.73
CA GLN A 104 -1.25 5.33 -2.90
C GLN A 104 -2.63 4.85 -2.43
N TYR A 105 -3.50 5.76 -1.96
CA TYR A 105 -4.84 5.39 -1.48
C TYR A 105 -5.75 4.95 -2.61
N ARG A 106 -5.68 5.62 -3.75
CA ARG A 106 -6.38 5.18 -4.96
C ARG A 106 -5.97 3.76 -5.34
N LYS A 107 -4.66 3.44 -5.33
CA LYS A 107 -4.17 2.08 -5.60
C LYS A 107 -4.67 1.06 -4.59
N PHE A 108 -4.70 1.42 -3.33
CA PHE A 108 -5.26 0.56 -2.29
C PHE A 108 -6.75 0.29 -2.54
N ASN A 109 -7.53 1.32 -2.84
CA ASN A 109 -8.95 1.16 -3.15
C ASN A 109 -9.17 0.27 -4.39
N ILE A 110 -8.41 0.46 -5.46
CA ILE A 110 -8.46 -0.39 -6.66
C ILE A 110 -8.18 -1.85 -6.28
N GLY A 111 -7.17 -2.11 -5.46
CA GLY A 111 -6.86 -3.45 -4.96
C GLY A 111 -8.02 -4.07 -4.19
N ILE A 112 -8.67 -3.30 -3.32
CA ILE A 112 -9.88 -3.72 -2.59
C ILE A 112 -11.04 -4.03 -3.54
N GLN A 113 -11.26 -3.21 -4.58
CA GLN A 113 -12.33 -3.49 -5.56
C GLN A 113 -12.05 -4.77 -6.37
N MET A 114 -10.80 -5.01 -6.76
CA MET A 114 -10.41 -6.27 -7.39
C MET A 114 -10.69 -7.45 -6.45
N MET A 115 -10.25 -7.40 -5.20
CA MET A 115 -10.50 -8.43 -4.20
C MET A 115 -12.00 -8.72 -4.09
N LYS A 116 -12.84 -7.71 -3.93
CA LYS A 116 -14.31 -7.85 -3.87
C LYS A 116 -14.91 -8.51 -5.11
N HIS A 117 -14.35 -8.26 -6.29
CA HIS A 117 -14.80 -8.90 -7.52
C HIS A 117 -14.56 -10.42 -7.50
N PHE A 118 -13.47 -10.86 -6.88
CA PHE A 118 -13.09 -12.27 -6.77
C PHE A 118 -13.68 -12.99 -5.55
N GLU A 119 -14.36 -12.30 -4.64
CA GLU A 119 -15.00 -12.89 -3.44
C GLU A 119 -16.17 -13.84 -3.74
N LYS A 120 -16.60 -13.99 -5.00
CA LYS A 120 -17.64 -14.95 -5.39
C LYS A 120 -17.35 -16.38 -4.94
N GLU A 121 -16.10 -16.71 -4.65
CA GLU A 121 -15.64 -18.01 -4.15
C GLU A 121 -15.54 -18.09 -2.62
N GLY A 122 -16.06 -17.11 -1.90
CA GLY A 122 -16.02 -16.97 -0.43
C GLY A 122 -15.17 -15.78 0.04
N ASN A 123 -15.58 -15.20 1.16
CA ASN A 123 -14.94 -14.01 1.74
C ASN A 123 -13.53 -14.29 2.26
N TYR A 124 -12.71 -13.26 2.32
CA TYR A 124 -11.41 -13.28 2.99
C TYR A 124 -11.58 -13.01 4.48
N ASP A 125 -10.84 -13.77 5.31
CA ASP A 125 -10.80 -13.55 6.76
C ASP A 125 -9.81 -12.46 7.13
N CYS A 126 -8.69 -12.40 6.39
CA CYS A 126 -7.58 -11.50 6.61
C CYS A 126 -7.22 -10.76 5.32
N VAL A 127 -7.04 -9.46 5.42
CA VAL A 127 -6.55 -8.62 4.32
C VAL A 127 -5.32 -7.86 4.77
N ILE A 128 -4.25 -7.97 3.99
CA ILE A 128 -2.96 -7.33 4.22
C ILE A 128 -2.76 -6.29 3.12
N LYS A 129 -2.72 -5.00 3.49
CA LYS A 129 -2.23 -3.97 2.56
C LYS A 129 -0.74 -3.82 2.77
N THR A 130 0.02 -3.90 1.68
CA THR A 130 1.47 -3.72 1.75
C THR A 130 2.07 -3.22 0.44
N ARG A 131 3.41 -3.10 0.37
CA ARG A 131 4.17 -2.59 -0.77
C ARG A 131 5.22 -3.61 -1.21
N CYS A 132 5.69 -3.48 -2.46
CA CYS A 132 6.71 -4.37 -3.01
C CYS A 132 8.15 -4.00 -2.64
N ASP A 133 8.35 -2.84 -2.02
CA ASP A 133 9.67 -2.28 -1.69
C ASP A 133 10.03 -2.39 -0.19
N LEU A 134 9.44 -3.37 0.51
CA LEU A 134 9.66 -3.60 1.93
C LEU A 134 10.45 -4.88 2.18
N ILE A 135 11.31 -4.83 3.20
CA ILE A 135 11.87 -6.02 3.85
C ILE A 135 11.06 -6.29 5.10
N TYR A 136 10.53 -7.49 5.21
CA TYR A 136 9.60 -7.88 6.26
C TYR A 136 10.29 -8.63 7.39
N GLU A 137 9.69 -8.56 8.58
CA GLU A 137 9.99 -9.42 9.71
C GLU A 137 8.81 -10.36 9.97
N LYS A 138 9.05 -11.44 10.70
CA LYS A 138 7.98 -12.36 11.12
C LYS A 138 7.07 -11.67 12.12
N PHE A 139 5.77 -11.83 11.94
CA PHE A 139 4.76 -11.27 12.82
C PHE A 139 3.58 -12.25 12.99
N ASP A 140 2.75 -12.01 13.97
CA ASP A 140 1.59 -12.85 14.28
C ASP A 140 0.30 -12.24 13.76
N LEU A 141 -0.57 -13.09 13.20
CA LEU A 141 -1.91 -12.72 12.70
C LEU A 141 -3.00 -13.10 13.70
N ASN A 142 -2.75 -12.90 15.00
CA ASN A 142 -3.71 -13.25 16.02
C ASN A 142 -4.77 -12.16 16.19
N ASP A 143 -6.02 -12.59 16.36
CA ASP A 143 -7.17 -11.74 16.72
C ASP A 143 -7.36 -10.49 15.85
N LEU A 144 -7.79 -10.72 14.62
CA LEU A 144 -8.15 -9.62 13.69
C LEU A 144 -9.58 -9.09 13.90
N HIS A 145 -10.35 -9.65 14.83
CA HIS A 145 -11.70 -9.19 15.09
C HIS A 145 -11.66 -7.82 15.81
N ASN A 146 -12.19 -6.79 15.17
CA ASN A 146 -12.14 -5.41 15.64
C ASN A 146 -10.74 -4.83 15.88
N ASN A 147 -9.70 -5.48 15.34
CA ASN A 147 -8.32 -5.06 15.48
C ASN A 147 -7.70 -4.72 14.12
N ILE A 148 -6.76 -3.81 14.14
CA ILE A 148 -5.84 -3.54 13.05
C ILE A 148 -4.41 -3.68 13.55
N ILE A 149 -3.63 -4.51 12.86
CA ILE A 149 -2.20 -4.65 13.10
C ILE A 149 -1.45 -3.65 12.23
N ILE A 150 -0.59 -2.85 12.83
CA ILE A 150 0.19 -1.81 12.15
C ILE A 150 1.66 -1.98 12.53
N ASP A 151 2.56 -1.72 11.60
CA ASP A 151 3.98 -1.70 11.88
C ASP A 151 4.34 -0.66 12.96
N SER A 152 5.15 -1.10 13.93
CA SER A 152 5.57 -0.31 15.09
C SER A 152 6.74 0.64 14.81
N GLY A 153 7.04 0.93 13.55
CA GLY A 153 8.12 1.83 13.14
C GLY A 153 8.02 3.26 13.69
N ASN A 154 9.00 4.09 13.35
CA ASN A 154 9.18 5.43 13.90
C ASN A 154 8.03 6.42 13.63
N VAL A 155 7.16 6.12 12.68
CA VAL A 155 6.00 6.95 12.34
C VAL A 155 4.73 6.16 12.57
N PHE A 156 3.86 6.67 13.44
CA PHE A 156 2.62 6.00 13.79
C PHE A 156 1.39 6.84 13.43
N PRO A 157 0.36 6.24 12.82
CA PRO A 157 0.34 4.89 12.23
C PRO A 157 1.15 4.81 10.94
N ASN A 158 1.92 3.75 10.75
CA ASN A 158 2.67 3.53 9.52
C ASN A 158 1.75 3.02 8.41
N ASP A 159 1.68 3.73 7.30
CA ASP A 159 0.81 3.42 6.17
C ASP A 159 1.44 2.46 5.13
N CYS A 160 2.68 2.04 5.36
CA CYS A 160 3.36 1.10 4.45
C CYS A 160 2.73 -0.29 4.49
N ILE A 161 2.46 -0.80 5.71
CA ILE A 161 1.80 -2.08 5.92
C ILE A 161 0.79 -1.98 7.06
N PHE A 162 -0.41 -2.50 6.82
CA PHE A 162 -1.41 -2.72 7.85
C PHE A 162 -2.33 -3.89 7.49
N ILE A 163 -2.88 -4.53 8.52
CA ILE A 163 -3.56 -5.81 8.43
C ILE A 163 -4.82 -5.76 9.29
N SER A 164 -5.94 -6.22 8.74
CA SER A 164 -7.19 -6.36 9.49
C SER A 164 -8.10 -7.40 8.84
N ASN A 165 -9.29 -7.60 9.40
CA ASN A 165 -10.33 -8.36 8.75
C ASN A 165 -10.83 -7.64 7.46
N ARG A 166 -11.53 -8.38 6.64
CA ARG A 166 -12.03 -7.93 5.33
C ARG A 166 -12.89 -6.66 5.43
N ASP A 167 -13.86 -6.63 6.33
CA ASP A 167 -14.85 -5.53 6.40
C ASP A 167 -14.20 -4.23 6.89
N SER A 168 -13.30 -4.33 7.85
CA SER A 168 -12.48 -3.21 8.31
C SER A 168 -11.61 -2.65 7.19
N MET A 169 -10.96 -3.51 6.41
CA MET A 169 -10.08 -3.06 5.31
C MET A 169 -10.86 -2.39 4.18
N VAL A 170 -12.05 -2.89 3.85
CA VAL A 170 -12.95 -2.24 2.89
C VAL A 170 -13.37 -0.86 3.39
N SER A 171 -13.77 -0.75 4.66
CA SER A 171 -14.19 0.52 5.27
C SER A 171 -13.05 1.52 5.31
N ILE A 172 -11.86 1.11 5.77
CA ILE A 172 -10.65 1.95 5.80
C ILE A 172 -10.34 2.49 4.40
N SER A 173 -10.32 1.61 3.39
CA SER A 173 -10.02 2.00 2.03
C SER A 173 -10.97 3.07 1.49
N ASN A 174 -12.27 2.92 1.76
CA ASN A 174 -13.28 3.87 1.33
C ASN A 174 -13.15 5.22 2.05
N ILE A 175 -12.95 5.20 3.36
CA ILE A 175 -12.77 6.41 4.17
C ILE A 175 -11.54 7.16 3.71
N MET A 176 -10.39 6.49 3.58
CA MET A 176 -9.14 7.12 3.16
C MET A 176 -9.22 7.78 1.78
N LEU A 177 -9.95 7.17 0.85
CA LEU A 177 -10.12 7.76 -0.49
C LEU A 177 -11.12 8.92 -0.50
N ASN A 178 -12.28 8.74 0.16
CA ASN A 178 -13.36 9.72 0.11
C ASN A 178 -13.07 10.96 0.96
N GLU A 179 -12.42 10.79 2.11
CA GLU A 179 -12.10 11.91 3.01
C GLU A 179 -10.76 12.57 2.70
N PHE A 180 -10.02 12.07 1.70
CA PHE A 180 -8.72 12.63 1.35
C PHE A 180 -8.78 14.14 1.09
N PHE A 181 -9.80 14.59 0.36
CA PHE A 181 -9.97 16.00 0.01
C PHE A 181 -10.51 16.86 1.16
N GLU A 182 -11.28 16.26 2.07
CA GLU A 182 -11.86 16.95 3.23
C GLU A 182 -10.87 17.08 4.40
N PHE A 183 -10.05 16.08 4.61
CA PHE A 183 -9.09 16.00 5.72
C PHE A 183 -8.13 17.18 5.72
N LYS A 184 -7.65 17.57 4.55
CA LYS A 184 -6.71 18.68 4.40
C LYS A 184 -7.27 20.03 4.85
N ASN A 185 -8.57 20.23 4.70
CA ASN A 185 -9.21 21.47 5.11
C ASN A 185 -9.35 21.60 6.62
N LYS A 186 -9.22 20.49 7.38
CA LYS A 186 -9.47 20.44 8.83
C LYS A 186 -8.20 20.40 9.69
N GLU A 187 -7.11 19.82 9.21
CA GLU A 187 -5.90 19.57 10.02
C GLU A 187 -4.61 19.96 9.28
N SER A 188 -4.22 21.23 9.37
CA SER A 188 -3.11 21.82 8.62
C SER A 188 -1.70 21.33 8.99
N ASN A 189 -1.53 20.60 10.09
CA ASN A 189 -0.21 20.31 10.68
C ASN A 189 0.18 18.81 10.75
N GLN A 190 -0.68 17.88 10.35
CA GLN A 190 -0.35 16.46 10.38
C GLN A 190 0.11 15.96 9.00
N ASN A 191 1.06 15.02 9.00
CA ASN A 191 1.46 14.33 7.78
C ASN A 191 0.24 13.58 7.20
N PRO A 192 -0.28 13.97 6.01
CA PRO A 192 -1.55 13.49 5.49
C PRO A 192 -1.73 11.97 5.48
N PRO A 193 -0.72 11.16 5.08
CA PRO A 193 -0.91 9.69 5.01
C PRO A 193 -1.25 9.10 6.37
N HIS A 194 -0.51 9.49 7.39
CA HIS A 194 -0.66 8.91 8.73
C HIS A 194 -1.93 9.40 9.42
N GLY A 195 -2.25 10.69 9.27
CA GLY A 195 -3.46 11.28 9.84
C GLY A 195 -4.74 10.69 9.27
N LEU A 196 -4.79 10.45 7.95
CA LEU A 196 -5.94 9.83 7.30
C LEU A 196 -6.14 8.38 7.74
N LEU A 197 -5.08 7.58 7.80
CA LEU A 197 -5.17 6.21 8.31
C LEU A 197 -5.65 6.21 9.77
N GLN A 198 -5.11 7.09 10.61
CA GLN A 198 -5.54 7.22 12.00
C GLN A 198 -7.02 7.62 12.12
N GLY A 199 -7.48 8.54 11.28
CA GLY A 199 -8.88 8.95 11.20
C GLY A 199 -9.79 7.80 10.81
N ALA A 200 -9.42 7.05 9.76
CA ALA A 200 -10.16 5.89 9.30
C ALA A 200 -10.25 4.78 10.37
N ILE A 201 -9.15 4.50 11.07
CA ILE A 201 -9.11 3.53 12.17
C ILE A 201 -10.10 3.93 13.28
N ARG A 202 -10.11 5.20 13.69
CA ARG A 202 -11.04 5.71 14.72
C ARG A 202 -12.48 5.61 14.28
N GLN A 203 -12.79 5.97 13.03
CA GLN A 203 -14.16 5.90 12.50
C GLN A 203 -14.66 4.45 12.41
N CYS A 204 -13.77 3.50 12.12
CA CYS A 204 -14.10 2.08 12.12
C CYS A 204 -14.19 1.47 13.54
N GLY A 205 -13.84 2.22 14.58
CA GLY A 205 -13.84 1.72 15.96
C GLY A 205 -12.83 0.61 16.22
N LEU A 206 -11.71 0.60 15.47
CA LEU A 206 -10.72 -0.47 15.57
C LEU A 206 -9.71 -0.20 16.69
N THR A 207 -9.34 -1.27 17.38
CA THR A 207 -8.20 -1.27 18.31
C THR A 207 -6.90 -1.50 17.54
N VAL A 208 -5.89 -0.69 17.82
CA VAL A 208 -4.58 -0.83 17.18
C VAL A 208 -3.70 -1.78 17.96
N GLN A 209 -3.19 -2.78 17.24
CA GLN A 209 -2.11 -3.65 17.71
C GLN A 209 -0.82 -3.26 16.97
N SER A 210 0.19 -2.84 17.71
CA SER A 210 1.48 -2.45 17.15
C SER A 210 2.44 -3.62 17.19
N GLN A 211 2.97 -4.02 16.02
CA GLN A 211 3.96 -5.08 15.89
C GLN A 211 5.09 -4.61 14.96
N LYS A 212 6.29 -5.10 15.17
CA LYS A 212 7.36 -4.90 14.19
C LYS A 212 7.14 -5.85 13.02
N ILE A 213 6.74 -5.31 11.86
CA ILE A 213 6.41 -6.10 10.67
C ILE A 213 7.42 -5.86 9.55
N MET A 214 7.97 -4.65 9.48
CA MET A 214 8.96 -4.31 8.46
C MET A 214 10.27 -3.85 9.09
N ASN A 215 11.37 -4.16 8.40
CA ASN A 215 12.72 -3.77 8.81
C ASN A 215 13.18 -2.51 8.07
N CYS A 216 12.97 -2.44 6.77
CA CYS A 216 13.34 -1.28 5.98
C CYS A 216 12.56 -1.17 4.68
N VAL A 217 12.58 0.03 4.10
CA VAL A 217 12.14 0.29 2.73
C VAL A 217 13.36 0.30 1.82
N ILE A 218 13.30 -0.45 0.72
CA ILE A 218 14.35 -0.47 -0.30
C ILE A 218 13.97 0.50 -1.41
N ARG A 219 14.88 1.43 -1.68
CA ARG A 219 14.71 2.38 -2.79
C ARG A 219 15.86 2.23 -3.77
N LYS A 220 15.53 2.18 -5.07
CA LYS A 220 16.55 2.04 -6.12
C LYS A 220 17.51 3.22 -6.05
N GLY A 221 18.82 2.93 -5.97
CA GLY A 221 19.87 3.95 -5.90
C GLY A 221 20.04 4.66 -4.56
N SER A 222 19.26 4.30 -3.54
CA SER A 222 19.41 4.84 -2.18
C SER A 222 20.01 3.81 -1.22
N LYS A 223 20.61 4.30 -0.12
CA LYS A 223 20.93 3.44 1.02
C LYS A 223 19.64 2.92 1.62
N ARG A 224 19.68 1.71 2.22
CA ARG A 224 18.57 1.15 2.97
C ARG A 224 18.10 2.15 4.03
N GLU A 225 16.83 2.50 4.02
CA GLU A 225 16.21 3.29 5.08
C GLU A 225 15.64 2.34 6.11
N TYR A 226 16.23 2.27 7.29
CA TYR A 226 15.75 1.50 8.43
C TYR A 226 14.75 2.34 9.22
N TYR A 227 13.63 1.72 9.59
CA TYR A 227 12.55 2.33 10.38
C TYR A 227 12.43 1.68 11.74
#